data_c40307dd09e03f45d7ec43ea93bff02c
#
_entry.id   c40307dd09e03f45d7ec43ea93bff02c
#
_cell.length_a   1.000
_cell.length_b   1.000
_cell.length_c   1.000
_cell.angle_alpha   90.00
_cell.angle_beta   90.00
_cell.angle_gamma   90.00
#
_symmetry.space_group_name_H-M   'P 1'
#
loop_
_entity.id
_entity.type
_entity.pdbx_description
1 polymer ?
#
loop_
_entity_poly.entity_id
_entity_poly.type
_entity_poly.pdbx_seq_one_letter_code
_entity_poly.pdbx_strand_id
1 'polypeptide(L)'
;MDLSLTEFFEKWVIIIRSDNNKNKFNLNQTFLIRLRIQNNASIGTFSEVAEFGEVIFLCTLGNAVQDAITLSGIEKFSNKVIIDVTNPLDFSQGLPPKFTATIGNSLGEEIQRLIPEAHVVKAFNTISVNIMVNPKLEEGTPTLLISGNNSDAKKTVTTIAEDFGWEVEDLGGIEQAFLIEAQAMLWI
;
A
#
# COMPACT_ATOMS: atom_id res chain seq x y z
N MET A 1 9.69 -11.67 22.85
CA MET A 1 10.58 -12.17 21.81
C MET A 1 10.75 -11.02 20.85
N ASP A 2 11.87 -10.34 20.97
CA ASP A 2 12.14 -9.09 20.25
C ASP A 2 12.67 -9.50 18.86
N LEU A 3 11.74 -9.66 17.91
CA LEU A 3 12.09 -9.84 16.50
C LEU A 3 12.63 -8.50 16.03
N SER A 4 13.91 -8.41 15.73
CA SER A 4 14.49 -7.20 15.19
C SER A 4 13.79 -6.82 13.89
N LEU A 5 13.55 -5.53 13.63
CA LEU A 5 12.99 -5.00 12.39
C LEU A 5 13.63 -5.62 11.13
N THR A 6 14.88 -6.09 11.23
CA THR A 6 15.63 -6.76 10.16
C THR A 6 15.05 -8.12 9.77
N GLU A 7 14.55 -8.92 10.72
CA GLU A 7 13.93 -10.23 10.42
C GLU A 7 12.52 -10.10 9.85
N PHE A 8 11.82 -9.02 10.17
CA PHE A 8 10.48 -8.71 9.63
C PHE A 8 10.55 -8.25 8.17
N PHE A 9 11.64 -7.60 7.74
CA PHE A 9 11.80 -7.04 6.39
C PHE A 9 12.22 -8.04 5.31
N GLU A 10 12.59 -9.26 5.66
CA GLU A 10 13.06 -10.26 4.66
C GLU A 10 12.00 -10.73 3.67
N LYS A 11 10.71 -10.47 3.94
CA LYS A 11 9.58 -10.98 3.13
C LYS A 11 8.63 -9.91 2.61
N TRP A 12 8.98 -8.63 2.78
CA TRP A 12 8.15 -7.52 2.31
C TRP A 12 8.54 -7.09 0.92
N VAL A 13 7.52 -6.82 0.15
CA VAL A 13 7.70 -6.41 -1.23
C VAL A 13 6.88 -5.15 -1.49
N ILE A 14 7.52 -4.18 -2.15
CA ILE A 14 6.87 -2.94 -2.55
C ILE A 14 6.69 -2.96 -4.06
N ILE A 15 5.45 -2.95 -4.52
CA ILE A 15 5.11 -2.73 -5.92
C ILE A 15 4.95 -1.24 -6.15
N ILE A 16 5.93 -0.64 -6.84
CA ILE A 16 5.93 0.79 -7.17
C ILE A 16 5.89 0.97 -8.69
N ARG A 17 4.99 1.84 -9.16
CA ARG A 17 5.01 2.34 -10.53
C ARG A 17 4.98 3.86 -10.51
N SER A 18 5.99 4.51 -11.10
CA SER A 18 6.19 5.96 -11.02
C SER A 18 5.87 6.74 -12.29
N ASP A 19 5.51 6.10 -13.41
CA ASP A 19 5.21 6.81 -14.66
C ASP A 19 4.25 6.09 -15.61
N ASN A 20 3.72 6.85 -16.59
CA ASN A 20 2.80 6.38 -17.63
C ASN A 20 3.50 5.56 -18.75
N ASN A 21 4.77 5.18 -18.61
CA ASN A 21 5.48 4.45 -19.64
C ASN A 21 5.42 2.94 -19.37
N LYS A 22 4.55 2.24 -20.09
CA LYS A 22 4.21 0.81 -19.92
C LYS A 22 5.41 -0.17 -19.97
N ASN A 23 6.61 0.28 -20.37
CA ASN A 23 7.76 -0.59 -20.64
C ASN A 23 9.08 -0.19 -19.96
N LYS A 24 9.10 0.79 -19.06
CA LYS A 24 10.33 1.16 -18.33
C LYS A 24 10.06 1.34 -16.86
N PHE A 25 10.68 0.49 -16.04
CA PHE A 25 10.93 0.75 -14.63
C PHE A 25 11.81 2.00 -14.52
N ASN A 26 11.19 3.16 -14.31
CA ASN A 26 11.92 4.35 -13.93
C ASN A 26 11.76 4.55 -12.42
N LEU A 27 12.30 3.62 -11.65
CA LEU A 27 12.52 3.86 -10.23
C LEU A 27 13.46 5.05 -10.13
N ASN A 28 13.03 6.09 -9.43
CA ASN A 28 13.88 7.23 -9.13
C ASN A 28 15.24 6.70 -8.65
N GLN A 29 16.33 7.13 -9.30
CA GLN A 29 17.68 6.63 -8.99
C GLN A 29 18.02 6.70 -7.50
N THR A 30 17.46 7.68 -6.79
CA THR A 30 17.62 7.84 -5.34
C THR A 30 16.99 6.67 -4.56
N PHE A 31 15.87 6.13 -5.01
CA PHE A 31 15.21 4.97 -4.39
C PHE A 31 16.00 3.67 -4.67
N LEU A 32 16.49 3.49 -5.90
CA LEU A 32 17.36 2.36 -6.26
C LEU A 32 18.68 2.37 -5.48
N ILE A 33 19.25 3.56 -5.26
CA ILE A 33 20.47 3.71 -4.45
C ILE A 33 20.19 3.35 -2.98
N ARG A 34 19.05 3.76 -2.42
CA ARG A 34 18.69 3.39 -1.04
C ARG A 34 18.47 1.88 -0.88
N LEU A 35 17.82 1.21 -1.84
CA LEU A 35 17.65 -0.24 -1.83
C LEU A 35 18.98 -0.99 -1.97
N ARG A 36 19.94 -0.47 -2.78
CA ARG A 36 21.28 -1.07 -2.93
C ARG A 36 22.18 -0.93 -1.71
N ILE A 37 21.92 0.05 -0.85
CA ILE A 37 22.70 0.26 0.38
C ILE A 37 22.26 -0.70 1.49
N GLN A 38 21.03 -1.22 1.44
CA GLN A 38 20.57 -2.28 2.35
C GLN A 38 20.90 -3.63 1.72
N ASN A 39 21.84 -4.35 2.31
CA ASN A 39 22.38 -5.63 1.80
C ASN A 39 21.36 -6.75 1.59
N ASN A 40 20.08 -6.55 2.00
CA ASN A 40 19.01 -7.54 1.97
C ASN A 40 17.86 -7.18 1.02
N ALA A 41 18.00 -6.17 0.14
CA ALA A 41 16.96 -5.79 -0.80
C ALA A 41 17.31 -6.21 -2.24
N SER A 42 16.35 -6.77 -2.95
CA SER A 42 16.45 -7.13 -4.37
C SER A 42 15.37 -6.42 -5.19
N ILE A 43 15.56 -6.37 -6.50
CA ILE A 43 14.64 -5.78 -7.46
C ILE A 43 14.23 -6.87 -8.43
N GLY A 44 12.92 -6.96 -8.72
CA GLY A 44 12.37 -7.88 -9.70
C GLY A 44 11.29 -7.23 -10.56
N THR A 45 10.81 -7.96 -11.54
CA THR A 45 9.59 -7.64 -12.28
C THR A 45 8.37 -7.70 -11.36
N PHE A 46 7.24 -7.12 -11.75
CA PHE A 46 5.99 -7.23 -10.98
C PHE A 46 5.64 -8.68 -10.64
N SER A 47 5.82 -9.57 -11.61
CA SER A 47 5.53 -10.99 -11.47
C SER A 47 6.45 -11.68 -10.45
N GLU A 48 7.76 -11.44 -10.49
CA GLU A 48 8.73 -11.99 -9.54
C GLU A 48 8.49 -11.46 -8.13
N VAL A 49 8.18 -10.18 -8.03
CA VAL A 49 7.90 -9.50 -6.76
C VAL A 49 6.61 -10.05 -6.13
N ALA A 50 5.53 -10.21 -6.91
CA ALA A 50 4.27 -10.77 -6.43
C ALA A 50 4.41 -12.24 -6.03
N GLU A 51 5.25 -13.02 -6.71
CA GLU A 51 5.51 -14.41 -6.36
C GLU A 51 6.28 -14.55 -5.05
N PHE A 52 7.30 -13.71 -4.86
CA PHE A 52 8.17 -13.73 -3.68
C PHE A 52 7.48 -13.24 -2.40
N GLY A 53 6.72 -12.14 -2.48
CA GLY A 53 6.15 -11.46 -1.30
C GLY A 53 5.05 -12.28 -0.62
N GLU A 54 5.03 -12.32 0.71
CA GLU A 54 3.91 -12.78 1.54
C GLU A 54 3.04 -11.60 1.99
N VAL A 55 3.67 -10.45 2.24
CA VAL A 55 3.03 -9.16 2.50
C VAL A 55 3.48 -8.17 1.41
N ILE A 56 2.54 -7.61 0.69
CA ILE A 56 2.78 -6.78 -0.48
C ILE A 56 2.21 -5.37 -0.25
N PHE A 57 3.09 -4.36 -0.25
CA PHE A 57 2.67 -2.97 -0.30
C PHE A 57 2.38 -2.57 -1.75
N LEU A 58 1.16 -2.17 -2.02
CA LEU A 58 0.72 -1.70 -3.32
C LEU A 58 0.79 -0.17 -3.34
N CYS A 59 1.91 0.37 -3.84
CA CYS A 59 2.25 1.79 -3.82
C CYS A 59 2.25 2.40 -5.23
N THR A 60 1.26 2.09 -6.03
CA THR A 60 1.11 2.64 -7.39
C THR A 60 0.21 3.88 -7.37
N LEU A 61 0.17 4.63 -8.48
CA LEU A 61 -0.93 5.55 -8.71
C LEU A 61 -2.24 4.77 -8.80
N GLY A 62 -3.34 5.33 -8.30
CA GLY A 62 -4.65 4.66 -8.28
C GLY A 62 -5.11 4.18 -9.66
N ASN A 63 -4.91 4.98 -10.71
CA ASN A 63 -5.24 4.63 -12.09
C ASN A 63 -4.30 3.58 -12.73
N ALA A 64 -3.19 3.23 -12.08
CA ALA A 64 -2.21 2.26 -12.57
C ALA A 64 -2.28 0.91 -11.82
N VAL A 65 -3.10 0.81 -10.78
CA VAL A 65 -3.15 -0.36 -9.90
C VAL A 65 -3.62 -1.60 -10.62
N GLN A 66 -4.65 -1.49 -11.47
CA GLN A 66 -5.19 -2.62 -12.23
C GLN A 66 -4.15 -3.19 -13.20
N ASP A 67 -3.42 -2.32 -13.91
CA ASP A 67 -2.33 -2.73 -14.80
C ASP A 67 -1.20 -3.43 -14.01
N ALA A 68 -0.82 -2.87 -12.85
CA ALA A 68 0.23 -3.45 -12.01
C ALA A 68 -0.14 -4.85 -11.52
N ILE A 69 -1.37 -5.06 -11.04
CA ILE A 69 -1.87 -6.37 -10.60
C ILE A 69 -1.92 -7.35 -11.78
N THR A 70 -2.44 -6.92 -12.92
CA THR A 70 -2.52 -7.76 -14.13
C THR A 70 -1.14 -8.20 -14.62
N LEU A 71 -0.16 -7.28 -14.64
CA LEU A 71 1.22 -7.58 -15.01
C LEU A 71 1.95 -8.48 -14.00
N SER A 72 1.50 -8.47 -12.74
CA SER A 72 2.02 -9.35 -11.69
C SER A 72 1.54 -10.79 -11.85
N GLY A 73 0.34 -11.00 -12.42
CA GLY A 73 -0.39 -12.27 -12.41
C GLY A 73 -1.31 -12.35 -11.19
N ILE A 74 -2.63 -12.30 -11.44
CA ILE A 74 -3.67 -12.24 -10.39
C ILE A 74 -3.55 -13.40 -9.39
N GLU A 75 -3.26 -14.59 -9.89
CA GLU A 75 -3.11 -15.82 -9.09
C GLU A 75 -1.97 -15.77 -8.07
N LYS A 76 -0.97 -14.91 -8.30
CA LYS A 76 0.19 -14.76 -7.41
C LYS A 76 -0.12 -14.01 -6.12
N PHE A 77 -1.29 -13.38 -6.05
CA PHE A 77 -1.75 -12.70 -4.84
C PHE A 77 -2.56 -13.62 -3.90
N SER A 78 -2.86 -14.85 -4.33
CA SER A 78 -3.70 -15.77 -3.54
C SER A 78 -3.15 -16.01 -2.13
N ASN A 79 -4.03 -15.87 -1.13
CA ASN A 79 -3.75 -16.00 0.31
C ASN A 79 -2.66 -15.05 0.87
N LYS A 80 -2.34 -13.96 0.16
CA LYS A 80 -1.36 -12.97 0.60
C LYS A 80 -2.02 -11.74 1.21
N VAL A 81 -1.30 -11.06 2.10
CA VAL A 81 -1.70 -9.77 2.67
C VAL A 81 -1.28 -8.65 1.71
N ILE A 82 -2.24 -7.87 1.27
CA ILE A 82 -2.02 -6.73 0.39
C ILE A 82 -2.32 -5.44 1.14
N ILE A 83 -1.31 -4.66 1.41
CA ILE A 83 -1.44 -3.33 2.03
C ILE A 83 -1.65 -2.32 0.90
N ASP A 84 -2.89 -1.85 0.76
CA ASP A 84 -3.26 -0.88 -0.26
C ASP A 84 -3.02 0.54 0.22
N VAL A 85 -1.97 1.17 -0.34
CA VAL A 85 -1.55 2.55 -0.04
C VAL A 85 -2.05 3.54 -1.11
N THR A 86 -2.82 3.08 -2.09
CA THR A 86 -3.22 3.88 -3.24
C THR A 86 -4.39 4.82 -2.92
N ASN A 87 -4.55 5.87 -3.75
CA ASN A 87 -5.69 6.78 -3.71
C ASN A 87 -6.37 6.87 -5.08
N PRO A 88 -7.72 6.91 -5.13
CA PRO A 88 -8.48 7.00 -6.37
C PRO A 88 -8.50 8.45 -6.90
N LEU A 89 -7.37 8.90 -7.43
CA LEU A 89 -7.16 10.28 -7.89
C LEU A 89 -6.96 10.34 -9.41
N ASP A 90 -7.71 11.19 -10.07
CA ASP A 90 -7.55 11.52 -11.49
C ASP A 90 -6.90 12.90 -11.66
N PHE A 91 -5.68 12.90 -12.22
CA PHE A 91 -4.88 14.09 -12.52
C PHE A 91 -5.03 14.56 -13.97
N SER A 92 -5.90 13.96 -14.78
CA SER A 92 -6.04 14.25 -16.22
C SER A 92 -6.44 15.69 -16.52
N GLN A 93 -7.06 16.38 -15.55
CA GLN A 93 -7.50 17.78 -15.64
C GLN A 93 -6.57 18.75 -14.89
N GLY A 94 -5.42 18.25 -14.39
CA GLY A 94 -4.47 19.05 -13.61
C GLY A 94 -4.73 18.99 -12.11
N LEU A 95 -4.37 20.06 -11.40
CA LEU A 95 -4.52 20.18 -9.94
C LEU A 95 -5.64 21.17 -9.59
N PRO A 96 -6.40 20.91 -8.51
CA PRO A 96 -6.40 19.71 -7.67
C PRO A 96 -6.93 18.47 -8.42
N PRO A 97 -6.50 17.25 -8.07
CA PRO A 97 -7.00 16.05 -8.71
C PRO A 97 -8.48 15.82 -8.39
N LYS A 98 -9.17 15.09 -9.26
CA LYS A 98 -10.53 14.63 -8.97
C LYS A 98 -10.50 13.34 -8.17
N PHE A 99 -11.30 13.27 -7.13
CA PHE A 99 -11.61 12.04 -6.42
C PHE A 99 -12.57 11.19 -7.25
N THR A 100 -12.22 9.93 -7.52
CA THR A 100 -12.99 9.07 -8.45
C THR A 100 -13.77 7.96 -7.74
N ALA A 101 -13.51 7.70 -6.45
CA ALA A 101 -14.27 6.72 -5.68
C ALA A 101 -15.70 7.20 -5.37
N THR A 102 -16.60 6.22 -5.19
CA THR A 102 -17.97 6.43 -4.73
C THR A 102 -18.29 5.44 -3.60
N ILE A 103 -19.36 5.71 -2.87
CA ILE A 103 -19.84 4.78 -1.85
C ILE A 103 -20.21 3.45 -2.53
N GLY A 104 -19.65 2.34 -2.02
CA GLY A 104 -19.80 1.00 -2.60
C GLY A 104 -18.88 0.71 -3.79
N ASN A 105 -18.01 1.66 -4.16
CA ASN A 105 -17.00 1.48 -5.20
C ASN A 105 -15.75 2.32 -4.91
N SER A 106 -15.12 2.06 -3.77
CA SER A 106 -13.78 2.55 -3.44
C SER A 106 -12.71 1.79 -4.24
N LEU A 107 -11.51 2.36 -4.33
CA LEU A 107 -10.38 1.69 -4.97
C LEU A 107 -9.98 0.41 -4.20
N GLY A 108 -10.05 0.43 -2.86
CA GLY A 108 -9.83 -0.76 -2.03
C GLY A 108 -10.81 -1.89 -2.36
N GLU A 109 -12.10 -1.58 -2.55
CA GLU A 109 -13.09 -2.57 -2.98
C GLU A 109 -12.84 -3.07 -4.41
N GLU A 110 -12.40 -2.20 -5.33
CA GLU A 110 -12.03 -2.59 -6.70
C GLU A 110 -10.84 -3.55 -6.70
N ILE A 111 -9.80 -3.25 -5.91
CA ILE A 111 -8.64 -4.12 -5.76
C ILE A 111 -9.06 -5.48 -5.17
N GLN A 112 -9.86 -5.49 -4.10
CA GLN A 112 -10.34 -6.76 -3.51
C GLN A 112 -11.15 -7.60 -4.50
N ARG A 113 -11.96 -6.97 -5.36
CA ARG A 113 -12.69 -7.69 -6.43
C ARG A 113 -11.76 -8.23 -7.51
N LEU A 114 -10.70 -7.53 -7.83
CA LEU A 114 -9.72 -7.93 -8.85
C LEU A 114 -8.87 -9.13 -8.39
N ILE A 115 -8.53 -9.19 -7.10
CA ILE A 115 -7.76 -10.27 -6.48
C ILE A 115 -8.56 -10.91 -5.32
N PRO A 116 -9.65 -11.63 -5.61
CA PRO A 116 -10.61 -12.09 -4.59
C PRO A 116 -10.01 -13.07 -3.57
N GLU A 117 -8.97 -13.81 -3.94
CA GLU A 117 -8.27 -14.76 -3.07
C GLU A 117 -7.20 -14.09 -2.18
N ALA A 118 -6.93 -12.80 -2.37
CA ALA A 118 -6.02 -12.03 -1.53
C ALA A 118 -6.76 -11.39 -0.36
N HIS A 119 -6.00 -10.96 0.65
CA HIS A 119 -6.50 -10.26 1.82
C HIS A 119 -6.09 -8.78 1.75
N VAL A 120 -6.92 -7.96 1.12
CA VAL A 120 -6.65 -6.52 0.96
C VAL A 120 -6.96 -5.77 2.26
N VAL A 121 -6.00 -4.97 2.70
CA VAL A 121 -6.15 -4.02 3.80
C VAL A 121 -5.78 -2.63 3.31
N LYS A 122 -6.73 -1.72 3.31
CA LYS A 122 -6.50 -0.29 3.06
C LYS A 122 -5.78 0.31 4.25
N ALA A 123 -4.61 0.90 4.04
CA ALA A 123 -3.79 1.53 5.08
C ALA A 123 -2.76 2.49 4.48
N PHE A 124 -2.24 3.43 5.26
CA PHE A 124 -1.15 4.36 4.92
C PHE A 124 -1.41 5.35 3.76
N ASN A 125 -2.54 5.29 3.08
CA ASN A 125 -2.86 6.17 1.95
C ASN A 125 -3.07 7.65 2.33
N THR A 126 -3.30 7.93 3.62
CA THR A 126 -3.50 9.27 4.19
C THR A 126 -2.22 9.87 4.77
N ILE A 127 -1.08 9.21 4.58
CA ILE A 127 0.18 9.55 5.26
C ILE A 127 1.25 9.93 4.25
N SER A 128 1.93 11.06 4.50
CA SER A 128 3.13 11.42 3.75
C SER A 128 4.26 10.44 4.01
N VAL A 129 5.00 10.06 2.97
CA VAL A 129 6.16 9.17 3.07
C VAL A 129 7.22 9.65 4.08
N ASN A 130 7.30 10.96 4.32
CA ASN A 130 8.30 11.54 5.23
C ASN A 130 8.05 11.20 6.70
N ILE A 131 6.80 10.87 7.07
CA ILE A 131 6.39 10.54 8.45
C ILE A 131 5.81 9.14 8.55
N MET A 132 5.89 8.33 7.49
CA MET A 132 5.30 7.00 7.46
C MET A 132 5.96 6.05 8.47
N VAL A 133 7.26 6.21 8.70
CA VAL A 133 8.04 5.40 9.65
C VAL A 133 8.64 6.31 10.71
N ASN A 134 8.46 5.96 11.98
CA ASN A 134 8.90 6.71 13.17
C ASN A 134 8.45 8.19 13.14
N PRO A 135 7.14 8.46 13.04
CA PRO A 135 6.62 9.82 13.06
C PRO A 135 7.01 10.49 14.39
N LYS A 136 7.56 11.69 14.30
CA LYS A 136 7.89 12.51 15.48
C LYS A 136 7.01 13.73 15.47
N LEU A 137 5.83 13.61 16.09
CA LEU A 137 4.85 14.67 16.19
C LEU A 137 4.83 15.21 17.62
N GLU A 138 4.73 16.53 17.77
CA GLU A 138 4.68 17.19 19.09
C GLU A 138 3.39 16.85 19.85
N GLU A 139 2.32 16.53 19.11
CA GLU A 139 1.00 16.20 19.64
C GLU A 139 0.88 14.78 20.19
N GLY A 140 1.87 13.92 19.97
CA GLY A 140 1.90 12.53 20.45
C GLY A 140 1.89 11.50 19.34
N THR A 141 1.54 10.27 19.68
CA THR A 141 1.47 9.15 18.72
C THR A 141 0.27 9.33 17.79
N PRO A 142 0.48 9.35 16.47
CA PRO A 142 -0.62 9.50 15.52
C PRO A 142 -1.39 8.20 15.33
N THR A 143 -2.66 8.31 14.91
CA THR A 143 -3.53 7.17 14.62
C THR A 143 -3.61 6.91 13.12
N LEU A 144 -3.37 5.65 12.74
CA LEU A 144 -3.58 5.12 11.39
C LEU A 144 -4.95 4.45 11.30
N LEU A 145 -5.76 4.83 10.34
CA LEU A 145 -7.01 4.14 10.03
C LEU A 145 -6.75 2.98 9.07
N ILE A 146 -7.36 1.82 9.35
CA ILE A 146 -7.31 0.66 8.46
C ILE A 146 -8.70 0.10 8.18
N SER A 147 -8.86 -0.61 7.06
CA SER A 147 -10.05 -1.39 6.76
C SER A 147 -9.72 -2.61 5.89
N GLY A 148 -10.45 -3.71 6.07
CA GLY A 148 -10.24 -4.95 5.32
C GLY A 148 -11.12 -6.08 5.82
N ASN A 149 -11.37 -7.09 4.99
CA ASN A 149 -12.32 -8.16 5.30
C ASN A 149 -11.72 -9.29 6.16
N ASN A 150 -10.40 -9.48 6.13
CA ASN A 150 -9.73 -10.58 6.83
C ASN A 150 -9.11 -10.08 8.14
N SER A 151 -9.55 -10.66 9.27
CA SER A 151 -9.10 -10.25 10.60
C SER A 151 -7.61 -10.51 10.86
N ASP A 152 -7.05 -11.59 10.31
CA ASP A 152 -5.64 -11.92 10.54
C ASP A 152 -4.72 -11.05 9.66
N ALA A 153 -5.15 -10.72 8.44
CA ALA A 153 -4.46 -9.74 7.62
C ALA A 153 -4.45 -8.35 8.30
N LYS A 154 -5.58 -7.92 8.88
CA LYS A 154 -5.64 -6.65 9.65
C LYS A 154 -4.70 -6.68 10.86
N LYS A 155 -4.61 -7.79 11.60
CA LYS A 155 -3.64 -7.92 12.71
C LYS A 155 -2.20 -7.80 12.21
N THR A 156 -1.86 -8.44 11.08
CA THR A 156 -0.55 -8.30 10.46
C THR A 156 -0.23 -6.84 10.15
N VAL A 157 -1.17 -6.12 9.52
CA VAL A 157 -1.00 -4.71 9.18
C VAL A 157 -0.92 -3.82 10.42
N THR A 158 -1.70 -4.13 11.47
CA THR A 158 -1.63 -3.46 12.77
C THR A 158 -0.24 -3.59 13.38
N THR A 159 0.31 -4.81 13.46
CA THR A 159 1.68 -5.02 13.97
C THR A 159 2.72 -4.20 13.19
N ILE A 160 2.61 -4.17 11.86
CA ILE A 160 3.49 -3.37 11.01
C ILE A 160 3.36 -1.87 11.31
N ALA A 161 2.14 -1.38 11.47
CA ALA A 161 1.89 0.03 11.75
C ALA A 161 2.40 0.43 13.14
N GLU A 162 2.21 -0.42 14.14
CA GLU A 162 2.74 -0.24 15.49
C GLU A 162 4.28 -0.21 15.51
N ASP A 163 4.93 -1.11 14.75
CA ASP A 163 6.39 -1.10 14.55
C ASP A 163 6.88 0.18 13.85
N PHE A 164 6.03 0.77 13.00
CA PHE A 164 6.30 2.07 12.37
C PHE A 164 6.04 3.25 13.31
N GLY A 165 5.46 3.03 14.49
CA GLY A 165 5.20 4.06 15.50
C GLY A 165 3.81 4.68 15.42
N TRP A 166 2.81 3.96 14.89
CA TRP A 166 1.42 4.38 14.78
C TRP A 166 0.52 3.64 15.76
N GLU A 167 -0.46 4.32 16.34
CA GLU A 167 -1.65 3.66 16.88
C GLU A 167 -2.60 3.30 15.74
N VAL A 168 -3.37 2.21 15.86
CA VAL A 168 -4.23 1.74 14.77
C VAL A 168 -5.68 1.71 15.20
N GLU A 169 -6.56 2.25 14.36
CA GLU A 169 -8.00 2.15 14.47
C GLU A 169 -8.58 1.38 13.28
N ASP A 170 -9.27 0.27 13.57
CA ASP A 170 -9.89 -0.60 12.56
C ASP A 170 -11.33 -0.17 12.29
N LEU A 171 -11.59 0.35 11.10
CA LEU A 171 -12.91 0.81 10.67
C LEU A 171 -13.85 -0.32 10.20
N GLY A 172 -13.37 -1.58 10.16
CA GLY A 172 -14.21 -2.71 9.73
C GLY A 172 -13.82 -3.30 8.38
N GLY A 173 -14.83 -3.63 7.55
CA GLY A 173 -14.64 -4.27 6.25
C GLY A 173 -14.05 -3.36 5.18
N ILE A 174 -13.73 -3.94 4.03
CA ILE A 174 -13.08 -3.20 2.92
C ILE A 174 -13.97 -2.08 2.36
N GLU A 175 -15.29 -2.13 2.57
CA GLU A 175 -16.22 -1.07 2.19
C GLU A 175 -15.94 0.25 2.90
N GLN A 176 -15.28 0.23 4.07
CA GLN A 176 -14.86 1.42 4.80
C GLN A 176 -13.62 2.10 4.15
N ALA A 177 -12.97 1.44 3.18
CA ALA A 177 -11.88 2.06 2.43
C ALA A 177 -12.29 3.38 1.77
N PHE A 178 -13.57 3.52 1.37
CA PHE A 178 -14.11 4.78 0.86
C PHE A 178 -13.88 5.96 1.81
N LEU A 179 -14.10 5.77 3.11
CA LEU A 179 -13.93 6.85 4.10
C LEU A 179 -12.45 7.22 4.26
N ILE A 180 -11.57 6.22 4.27
CA ILE A 180 -10.12 6.41 4.38
C ILE A 180 -9.58 7.11 3.11
N GLU A 181 -10.07 6.74 1.94
CA GLU A 181 -9.72 7.37 0.66
C GLU A 181 -10.24 8.81 0.58
N ALA A 182 -11.48 9.05 1.03
CA ALA A 182 -12.05 10.40 1.08
C ALA A 182 -11.28 11.31 2.06
N GLN A 183 -10.77 10.76 3.17
CA GLN A 183 -9.94 11.51 4.11
C GLN A 183 -8.67 12.06 3.44
N ALA A 184 -8.07 11.33 2.52
CA ALA A 184 -6.88 11.81 1.80
C ALA A 184 -7.14 13.14 1.06
N MET A 185 -8.37 13.40 0.62
CA MET A 185 -8.76 14.64 -0.05
C MET A 185 -8.75 15.88 0.85
N LEU A 186 -8.63 15.71 2.17
CA LEU A 186 -8.59 16.83 3.12
C LEU A 186 -7.23 17.56 3.11
N TRP A 187 -6.19 16.93 2.56
CA TRP A 187 -4.83 17.46 2.56
C TRP A 187 -4.12 17.44 1.18
N ILE A 188 -4.69 16.76 0.17
CA ILE A 188 -4.22 16.79 -1.22
C ILE A 188 -4.78 18.01 -1.94
#